data_46573a9497d02ade3866fe972ac38045
#
_entry.id   46573a9497d02ade3866fe972ac38045
#
_cell.length_a   1.000
_cell.length_b   1.000
_cell.length_c   1.000
_cell.angle_alpha   90.00
_cell.angle_beta   90.00
_cell.angle_gamma   90.00
#
_symmetry.space_group_name_H-M   'P 1'
#
loop_
_entity.id
_entity.type
_entity.pdbx_description
1 polymer ?
#
loop_
_entity_poly.entity_id
_entity_poly.type
_entity_poly.pdbx_seq_one_letter_code
_entity_poly.pdbx_strand_id
1 'polypeptide(L)'
;MELSENKEKFFYLGYLLLLESLDKIQEDGQTGAKTLLAKASSLGFYTIVDLVSAQLGDYKNIVVPSLPEVDLLFLNEYEASALLGDHIIENDVQSLLQAAQSILNLGVRDYVILHSSYGAVAVSSAGETAVQGSVLMTEDLIKGAAGAGDAFAAGVILGMHTSKSMKSCLKMGVCSAASCLMDSSTSKGVMNMDKCLNLGDQYGFRSLE
;
A
#
# COMPACT_ATOMS: atom_id res chain seq x y z
N MET A 1 0.09 -9.99 32.80
CA MET A 1 0.63 -9.74 31.46
C MET A 1 0.05 -8.39 31.04
N GLU A 2 0.76 -7.30 31.41
CA GLU A 2 0.35 -5.94 31.07
C GLU A 2 0.47 -5.77 29.56
N LEU A 3 -0.65 -5.48 28.92
CA LEU A 3 -0.68 -5.06 27.52
C LEU A 3 0.03 -3.70 27.46
N SER A 4 1.13 -3.61 26.72
CA SER A 4 1.84 -2.35 26.51
C SER A 4 0.85 -1.32 25.95
N GLU A 5 0.65 -0.20 26.66
CA GLU A 5 -0.32 0.85 26.34
C GLU A 5 0.04 1.72 25.13
N ASN A 6 1.04 1.36 24.32
CA ASN A 6 1.50 2.12 23.15
C ASN A 6 1.35 1.32 21.87
N LYS A 7 0.14 0.85 21.53
CA LYS A 7 -0.14 0.42 20.17
C LYS A 7 -0.47 1.67 19.34
N GLU A 8 0.29 1.89 18.27
CA GLU A 8 -0.02 2.91 17.29
C GLU A 8 -1.46 2.77 16.81
N LYS A 9 -2.18 3.88 16.80
CA LYS A 9 -3.55 3.94 16.30
C LYS A 9 -3.49 4.28 14.83
N PHE A 10 -3.88 3.37 13.97
CA PHE A 10 -3.91 3.58 12.52
C PHE A 10 -5.21 4.27 12.09
N PHE A 11 -5.07 5.24 11.20
CA PHE A 11 -6.16 5.84 10.45
C PHE A 11 -5.93 5.54 8.97
N TYR A 12 -6.76 4.68 8.39
CA TYR A 12 -6.67 4.28 6.99
C TYR A 12 -7.70 5.02 6.16
N LEU A 13 -7.24 5.71 5.10
CA LEU A 13 -8.06 6.39 4.12
C LEU A 13 -7.84 5.73 2.73
N GLY A 14 -8.76 4.97 2.28
CA GLY A 14 -8.87 4.44 0.92
C GLY A 14 -10.18 4.89 0.34
N TYR A 15 -10.28 5.40 -0.88
CA TYR A 15 -9.16 5.61 -1.79
C TYR A 15 -9.16 7.06 -2.26
N LEU A 16 -8.04 7.76 -2.19
CA LEU A 16 -7.95 9.05 -2.86
C LEU A 16 -8.21 8.87 -4.37
N LEU A 17 -8.84 9.87 -4.99
CA LEU A 17 -9.34 9.89 -6.36
C LEU A 17 -10.66 9.14 -6.59
N LEU A 18 -11.30 8.64 -5.51
CA LEU A 18 -12.64 8.03 -5.55
C LEU A 18 -13.60 8.63 -4.51
N LEU A 19 -13.15 9.59 -3.71
CA LEU A 19 -13.90 10.15 -2.58
C LEU A 19 -14.54 11.48 -2.98
N GLU A 20 -15.71 11.45 -3.62
CA GLU A 20 -16.39 12.61 -4.22
C GLU A 20 -16.32 13.91 -3.38
N SER A 21 -16.53 13.83 -2.07
CA SER A 21 -16.50 15.00 -1.19
C SER A 21 -15.10 15.34 -0.67
N LEU A 22 -14.26 14.32 -0.41
CA LEU A 22 -12.94 14.52 0.17
C LEU A 22 -11.90 14.90 -0.88
N ASP A 23 -12.06 14.46 -2.12
CA ASP A 23 -11.17 14.83 -3.23
C ASP A 23 -11.43 16.25 -3.77
N LYS A 24 -12.55 16.87 -3.38
CA LYS A 24 -12.90 18.21 -3.82
C LYS A 24 -11.92 19.25 -3.28
N ILE A 25 -11.37 20.07 -4.18
CA ILE A 25 -10.59 21.24 -3.80
C ILE A 25 -11.57 22.30 -3.28
N GLN A 26 -11.34 22.74 -2.05
CA GLN A 26 -12.17 23.74 -1.34
C GLN A 26 -11.72 25.17 -1.67
N GLU A 27 -12.44 26.18 -1.15
CA GLU A 27 -12.14 27.60 -1.40
C GLU A 27 -10.73 28.02 -0.93
N ASP A 28 -10.18 27.34 0.07
CA ASP A 28 -8.82 27.53 0.59
C ASP A 28 -7.71 26.84 -0.24
N GLY A 29 -8.11 26.17 -1.33
CA GLY A 29 -7.19 25.40 -2.20
C GLY A 29 -6.75 24.06 -1.63
N GLN A 30 -7.31 23.60 -0.49
CA GLN A 30 -7.02 22.31 0.09
C GLN A 30 -8.11 21.30 -0.27
N THR A 31 -7.77 20.01 -0.24
CA THR A 31 -8.78 18.95 -0.34
C THR A 31 -9.34 18.60 1.04
N GLY A 32 -10.58 18.12 1.08
CA GLY A 32 -11.16 17.59 2.31
C GLY A 32 -10.35 16.41 2.87
N ALA A 33 -9.75 15.60 2.00
CA ALA A 33 -8.88 14.50 2.39
C ALA A 33 -7.64 14.99 3.16
N LYS A 34 -6.95 16.03 2.66
CA LYS A 34 -5.82 16.64 3.36
C LYS A 34 -6.22 17.15 4.74
N THR A 35 -7.35 17.87 4.84
CA THR A 35 -7.86 18.39 6.13
C THR A 35 -8.16 17.25 7.11
N LEU A 36 -8.76 16.16 6.62
CA LEU A 36 -9.07 14.97 7.44
C LEU A 36 -7.81 14.27 7.93
N LEU A 37 -6.82 14.06 7.05
CA LEU A 37 -5.53 13.45 7.40
C LEU A 37 -4.76 14.29 8.44
N ALA A 38 -4.69 15.61 8.24
CA ALA A 38 -4.08 16.53 9.21
C ALA A 38 -4.78 16.44 10.57
N LYS A 39 -6.11 16.33 10.59
CA LYS A 39 -6.87 16.16 11.82
C LYS A 39 -6.57 14.82 12.49
N ALA A 40 -6.53 13.71 11.73
CA ALA A 40 -6.18 12.40 12.24
C ALA A 40 -4.77 12.40 12.87
N SER A 41 -3.79 12.97 12.16
CA SER A 41 -2.42 13.13 12.65
C SER A 41 -2.37 13.96 13.96
N SER A 42 -3.11 15.08 14.05
CA SER A 42 -3.17 15.90 15.26
C SER A 42 -3.76 15.18 16.48
N LEU A 43 -4.52 14.11 16.25
CA LEU A 43 -5.09 13.23 17.28
C LEU A 43 -4.19 12.03 17.61
N GLY A 44 -2.97 11.98 17.06
CA GLY A 44 -1.98 10.95 17.31
C GLY A 44 -2.23 9.65 16.55
N PHE A 45 -2.98 9.69 15.44
CA PHE A 45 -3.09 8.55 14.53
C PHE A 45 -1.89 8.52 13.58
N TYR A 46 -1.39 7.32 13.30
CA TYR A 46 -0.53 7.04 12.17
C TYR A 46 -1.40 6.95 10.92
N THR A 47 -1.21 7.87 9.99
CA THR A 47 -2.08 8.04 8.82
C THR A 47 -1.61 7.17 7.66
N ILE A 48 -2.52 6.37 7.15
CA ILE A 48 -2.29 5.44 6.04
C ILE A 48 -3.23 5.82 4.89
N VAL A 49 -2.68 5.94 3.69
CA VAL A 49 -3.45 6.23 2.49
C VAL A 49 -3.21 5.15 1.45
N ASP A 50 -4.27 4.76 0.78
CA ASP A 50 -4.24 3.92 -0.41
C ASP A 50 -4.85 4.69 -1.58
N LEU A 51 -4.32 4.50 -2.78
CA LEU A 51 -4.81 5.14 -3.98
C LEU A 51 -5.76 4.20 -4.75
N VAL A 52 -6.36 4.73 -5.80
CA VAL A 52 -7.12 3.96 -6.78
C VAL A 52 -6.60 4.26 -8.17
N SER A 53 -6.53 3.25 -9.01
CA SER A 53 -6.10 3.36 -10.41
C SER A 53 -7.14 4.11 -11.24
N ALA A 54 -7.17 5.44 -11.13
CA ALA A 54 -8.09 6.32 -11.84
C ALA A 54 -7.45 6.82 -13.15
N GLN A 55 -8.00 6.41 -14.30
CA GLN A 55 -7.46 6.80 -15.63
C GLN A 55 -7.46 8.31 -15.87
N LEU A 56 -8.40 9.05 -15.30
CA LEU A 56 -8.54 10.51 -15.41
C LEU A 56 -8.31 11.21 -14.05
N GLY A 57 -7.59 10.56 -13.14
CA GLY A 57 -7.34 11.09 -11.80
C GLY A 57 -6.41 12.31 -11.84
N ASP A 58 -6.75 13.33 -11.08
CA ASP A 58 -5.89 14.51 -10.89
C ASP A 58 -4.90 14.27 -9.74
N TYR A 59 -3.92 13.40 -9.99
CA TYR A 59 -2.91 13.03 -8.99
C TYR A 59 -2.16 14.24 -8.47
N LYS A 60 -1.84 15.19 -9.35
CA LYS A 60 -1.04 16.37 -9.02
C LYS A 60 -1.75 17.32 -8.05
N ASN A 61 -3.03 17.57 -8.26
CA ASN A 61 -3.77 18.56 -7.47
C ASN A 61 -4.52 17.95 -6.27
N ILE A 62 -4.75 16.63 -6.27
CA ILE A 62 -5.48 15.93 -5.19
C ILE A 62 -4.52 15.14 -4.30
N VAL A 63 -3.66 14.31 -4.89
CA VAL A 63 -2.79 13.41 -4.11
C VAL A 63 -1.59 14.17 -3.55
N VAL A 64 -0.79 14.83 -4.41
CA VAL A 64 0.47 15.49 -4.00
C VAL A 64 0.29 16.44 -2.81
N PRO A 65 -0.71 17.33 -2.78
CA PRO A 65 -0.90 18.23 -1.63
C PRO A 65 -1.23 17.54 -0.32
N SER A 66 -1.69 16.28 -0.36
CA SER A 66 -2.06 15.49 0.82
C SER A 66 -0.88 14.69 1.39
N LEU A 67 0.18 14.42 0.60
CA LEU A 67 1.30 13.57 1.00
C LEU A 67 2.01 14.00 2.28
N PRO A 68 2.19 15.32 2.59
CA PRO A 68 2.79 15.73 3.86
C PRO A 68 1.99 15.35 5.12
N GLU A 69 0.74 14.91 4.96
CA GLU A 69 -0.12 14.44 6.04
C GLU A 69 -0.22 12.90 6.11
N VAL A 70 0.59 12.20 5.31
CA VAL A 70 0.56 10.74 5.16
C VAL A 70 1.83 10.13 5.77
N ASP A 71 1.66 9.20 6.71
CA ASP A 71 2.79 8.44 7.27
C ASP A 71 3.13 7.24 6.38
N LEU A 72 2.13 6.53 5.85
CA LEU A 72 2.31 5.38 4.98
C LEU A 72 1.43 5.51 3.74
N LEU A 73 2.03 5.46 2.57
CA LEU A 73 1.35 5.45 1.28
C LEU A 73 1.45 4.08 0.62
N PHE A 74 0.30 3.50 0.28
CA PHE A 74 0.20 2.36 -0.63
C PHE A 74 -0.13 2.84 -2.04
N LEU A 75 0.51 2.24 -3.01
CA LEU A 75 0.19 2.45 -4.42
C LEU A 75 0.74 1.30 -5.28
N ASN A 76 0.12 1.11 -6.46
CA ASN A 76 0.65 0.19 -7.45
C ASN A 76 1.55 0.92 -8.48
N GLU A 77 2.16 0.18 -9.41
CA GLU A 77 3.04 0.72 -10.45
C GLU A 77 2.33 1.69 -11.42
N TYR A 78 1.04 1.46 -11.69
CA TYR A 78 0.25 2.36 -12.54
C TYR A 78 0.03 3.71 -11.84
N GLU A 79 -0.36 3.70 -10.58
CA GLU A 79 -0.61 4.89 -9.76
C GLU A 79 0.69 5.68 -9.54
N ALA A 80 1.79 4.97 -9.29
CA ALA A 80 3.11 5.57 -9.18
C ALA A 80 3.57 6.22 -10.50
N SER A 81 3.33 5.54 -11.63
CA SER A 81 3.58 6.09 -12.97
C SER A 81 2.75 7.35 -13.23
N ALA A 82 1.47 7.33 -12.87
CA ALA A 82 0.58 8.48 -13.04
C ALA A 82 0.99 9.67 -12.13
N LEU A 83 1.43 9.38 -10.90
CA LEU A 83 1.85 10.39 -9.94
C LEU A 83 3.17 11.07 -10.33
N LEU A 84 4.13 10.30 -10.85
CA LEU A 84 5.45 10.80 -11.23
C LEU A 84 5.50 11.33 -12.67
N GLY A 85 4.56 10.92 -13.53
CA GLY A 85 4.60 11.21 -14.96
C GLY A 85 5.64 10.40 -15.73
N ASP A 86 6.14 9.30 -15.15
CA ASP A 86 7.17 8.42 -15.69
C ASP A 86 6.68 6.98 -15.80
N HIS A 87 7.25 6.20 -16.73
CA HIS A 87 6.95 4.79 -16.85
C HIS A 87 7.77 3.97 -15.86
N ILE A 88 7.07 3.20 -15.00
CA ILE A 88 7.70 2.33 -14.01
C ILE A 88 7.64 0.89 -14.50
N ILE A 89 8.79 0.22 -14.47
CA ILE A 89 8.91 -1.18 -14.90
C ILE A 89 8.54 -2.08 -13.70
N GLU A 90 7.38 -2.74 -13.78
CA GLU A 90 6.76 -3.46 -12.67
C GLU A 90 7.54 -4.69 -12.16
N ASN A 91 8.43 -5.26 -12.96
CA ASN A 91 9.28 -6.41 -12.60
C ASN A 91 10.74 -6.04 -12.33
N ASP A 92 11.09 -4.76 -12.37
CA ASP A 92 12.44 -4.24 -12.06
C ASP A 92 12.46 -3.62 -10.67
N VAL A 93 13.16 -4.28 -9.76
CA VAL A 93 13.31 -3.82 -8.37
C VAL A 93 13.91 -2.42 -8.29
N GLN A 94 14.88 -2.08 -9.12
CA GLN A 94 15.52 -0.76 -9.07
C GLN A 94 14.56 0.33 -9.54
N SER A 95 13.78 0.05 -10.58
CA SER A 95 12.72 0.95 -11.06
C SER A 95 11.68 1.20 -9.96
N LEU A 96 11.22 0.15 -9.29
CA LEU A 96 10.25 0.25 -8.19
C LEU A 96 10.81 1.02 -6.98
N LEU A 97 12.05 0.74 -6.55
CA LEU A 97 12.69 1.42 -5.43
C LEU A 97 12.93 2.91 -5.73
N GLN A 98 13.38 3.25 -6.94
CA GLN A 98 13.59 4.64 -7.37
C GLN A 98 12.28 5.41 -7.40
N ALA A 99 11.21 4.80 -7.91
CA ALA A 99 9.87 5.38 -7.91
C ALA A 99 9.37 5.63 -6.49
N ALA A 100 9.45 4.62 -5.61
CA ALA A 100 9.05 4.75 -4.21
C ALA A 100 9.85 5.85 -3.49
N GLN A 101 11.16 5.95 -3.72
CA GLN A 101 11.99 7.02 -3.18
C GLN A 101 11.61 8.40 -3.71
N SER A 102 11.29 8.50 -5.01
CA SER A 102 10.85 9.77 -5.62
C SER A 102 9.53 10.23 -5.01
N ILE A 103 8.59 9.30 -4.80
CA ILE A 103 7.29 9.59 -4.16
C ILE A 103 7.47 9.97 -2.68
N LEU A 104 8.35 9.29 -1.95
CA LEU A 104 8.68 9.63 -0.57
C LEU A 104 9.15 11.09 -0.47
N ASN A 105 9.99 11.52 -1.41
CA ASN A 105 10.51 12.89 -1.48
C ASN A 105 9.44 13.94 -1.80
N LEU A 106 8.24 13.54 -2.25
CA LEU A 106 7.09 14.44 -2.39
C LEU A 106 6.43 14.78 -1.06
N GLY A 107 6.86 14.18 0.05
CA GLY A 107 6.46 14.57 1.39
C GLY A 107 5.84 13.49 2.27
N VAL A 108 5.76 12.23 1.83
CA VAL A 108 5.32 11.12 2.69
C VAL A 108 6.28 11.00 3.88
N ARG A 109 5.74 10.87 5.10
CA ARG A 109 6.50 11.08 6.32
C ARG A 109 7.33 9.88 6.76
N ASP A 110 6.86 8.64 6.51
CA ASP A 110 7.54 7.45 7.01
C ASP A 110 7.78 6.42 5.91
N TYR A 111 6.76 5.80 5.33
CA TYR A 111 6.92 4.76 4.33
C TYR A 111 6.15 5.01 3.03
N VAL A 112 6.77 4.69 1.90
CA VAL A 112 6.09 4.41 0.63
C VAL A 112 6.21 2.93 0.34
N ILE A 113 5.08 2.26 0.10
CA ILE A 113 5.01 0.85 -0.30
C ILE A 113 4.40 0.78 -1.68
N LEU A 114 5.22 0.37 -2.65
CA LEU A 114 4.83 0.20 -4.04
C LEU A 114 4.72 -1.30 -4.34
N HIS A 115 3.58 -1.73 -4.87
CA HIS A 115 3.33 -3.12 -5.23
C HIS A 115 2.97 -3.29 -6.69
N SER A 116 3.26 -4.47 -7.23
CA SER A 116 2.91 -4.90 -8.58
C SER A 116 2.50 -6.36 -8.59
N SER A 117 2.21 -6.90 -9.77
CA SER A 117 1.96 -8.34 -9.95
C SER A 117 3.20 -9.19 -9.62
N TYR A 118 4.39 -8.63 -9.65
CA TYR A 118 5.66 -9.33 -9.38
C TYR A 118 6.06 -9.30 -7.90
N GLY A 119 5.57 -8.36 -7.12
CA GLY A 119 5.87 -8.25 -5.70
C GLY A 119 5.71 -6.85 -5.15
N ALA A 120 6.44 -6.52 -4.10
CA ALA A 120 6.36 -5.21 -3.46
C ALA A 120 7.73 -4.75 -2.95
N VAL A 121 7.90 -3.43 -2.96
CA VAL A 121 9.02 -2.74 -2.33
C VAL A 121 8.50 -1.74 -1.30
N ALA A 122 9.29 -1.50 -0.26
CA ALA A 122 9.05 -0.45 0.71
C ALA A 122 10.32 0.41 0.85
N VAL A 123 10.14 1.72 0.94
CA VAL A 123 11.20 2.69 1.19
C VAL A 123 10.77 3.59 2.34
N SER A 124 11.64 3.77 3.34
CA SER A 124 11.37 4.63 4.49
C SER A 124 12.12 5.95 4.44
N SER A 125 11.61 6.93 5.17
CA SER A 125 12.29 8.23 5.38
C SER A 125 13.61 8.09 6.15
N ALA A 126 13.82 6.99 6.87
CA ALA A 126 15.08 6.65 7.51
C ALA A 126 16.11 6.00 6.55
N GLY A 127 15.75 5.78 5.29
CA GLY A 127 16.60 5.14 4.28
C GLY A 127 16.57 3.61 4.31
N GLU A 128 15.68 3.00 5.08
CA GLU A 128 15.49 1.56 5.06
C GLU A 128 14.72 1.13 3.82
N THR A 129 15.10 0.00 3.26
CA THR A 129 14.40 -0.62 2.13
C THR A 129 14.03 -2.07 2.44
N ALA A 130 12.90 -2.50 1.91
CA ALA A 130 12.50 -3.91 1.95
C ALA A 130 11.92 -4.32 0.60
N VAL A 131 12.17 -5.57 0.21
CA VAL A 131 11.70 -6.15 -1.05
C VAL A 131 11.11 -7.52 -0.79
N GLN A 132 9.99 -7.83 -1.42
CA GLN A 132 9.33 -9.12 -1.33
C GLN A 132 8.66 -9.47 -2.66
N GLY A 133 9.07 -10.57 -3.27
CA GLY A 133 8.38 -11.10 -4.46
C GLY A 133 6.98 -11.63 -4.14
N SER A 134 6.08 -11.56 -5.11
CA SER A 134 4.74 -12.15 -4.99
C SER A 134 4.79 -13.67 -4.90
N VAL A 135 3.75 -14.29 -4.37
CA VAL A 135 3.61 -15.75 -4.34
C VAL A 135 3.54 -16.30 -5.77
N LEU A 136 4.29 -17.39 -6.05
CA LEU A 136 4.29 -18.07 -7.35
C LEU A 136 2.99 -18.85 -7.54
N MET A 137 1.95 -18.15 -8.00
CA MET A 137 0.66 -18.76 -8.30
C MET A 137 0.58 -19.15 -9.78
N THR A 138 0.00 -20.32 -10.05
CA THR A 138 -0.35 -20.75 -11.41
C THR A 138 -1.67 -20.10 -11.85
N GLU A 139 -1.87 -19.93 -13.15
CA GLU A 139 -3.05 -19.25 -13.71
C GLU A 139 -4.38 -19.92 -13.30
N ASP A 140 -4.40 -21.24 -13.13
CA ASP A 140 -5.58 -22.00 -12.72
C ASP A 140 -6.04 -21.70 -11.28
N LEU A 141 -5.14 -21.20 -10.43
CA LEU A 141 -5.44 -20.79 -9.05
C LEU A 141 -6.02 -19.37 -9.01
N ILE A 142 -5.77 -18.54 -10.02
CA ILE A 142 -6.23 -17.14 -10.05
C ILE A 142 -7.67 -17.10 -10.59
N LYS A 143 -8.60 -16.71 -9.72
CA LYS A 143 -10.03 -16.59 -10.04
C LYS A 143 -10.50 -15.16 -10.28
N GLY A 144 -9.76 -14.18 -9.75
CA GLY A 144 -10.04 -12.77 -9.91
C GLY A 144 -8.96 -11.91 -9.27
N ALA A 145 -8.81 -10.65 -9.71
CA ALA A 145 -7.79 -9.73 -9.19
C ALA A 145 -8.37 -8.59 -8.33
N ALA A 146 -9.70 -8.42 -8.34
CA ALA A 146 -10.34 -7.36 -7.56
C ALA A 146 -10.15 -7.57 -6.05
N GLY A 147 -9.70 -6.53 -5.34
CA GLY A 147 -9.44 -6.57 -3.90
C GLY A 147 -8.07 -7.14 -3.50
N ALA A 148 -7.22 -7.55 -4.46
CA ALA A 148 -5.88 -8.05 -4.13
C ALA A 148 -4.98 -6.97 -3.50
N GLY A 149 -5.09 -5.70 -3.96
CA GLY A 149 -4.42 -4.55 -3.36
C GLY A 149 -4.86 -4.32 -1.91
N ASP A 150 -6.19 -4.34 -1.66
CA ASP A 150 -6.75 -4.21 -0.31
C ASP A 150 -6.27 -5.32 0.63
N ALA A 151 -6.27 -6.56 0.13
CA ALA A 151 -5.77 -7.70 0.90
C ALA A 151 -4.28 -7.58 1.19
N PHE A 152 -3.50 -7.06 0.23
CA PHE A 152 -2.08 -6.74 0.43
C PHE A 152 -1.91 -5.70 1.53
N ALA A 153 -2.57 -4.55 1.42
CA ALA A 153 -2.49 -3.47 2.41
C ALA A 153 -2.92 -3.96 3.81
N ALA A 154 -4.02 -4.72 3.90
CA ALA A 154 -4.48 -5.30 5.16
C ALA A 154 -3.44 -6.24 5.80
N GLY A 155 -2.77 -7.07 5.00
CA GLY A 155 -1.68 -7.95 5.45
C GLY A 155 -0.48 -7.17 5.99
N VAL A 156 -0.07 -6.12 5.30
CA VAL A 156 1.03 -5.22 5.73
C VAL A 156 0.66 -4.52 7.04
N ILE A 157 -0.52 -3.91 7.12
CA ILE A 157 -0.99 -3.17 8.31
C ILE A 157 -1.08 -4.11 9.52
N LEU A 158 -1.56 -5.35 9.35
CA LEU A 158 -1.57 -6.35 10.42
C LEU A 158 -0.15 -6.67 10.89
N GLY A 159 0.80 -6.78 9.97
CA GLY A 159 2.22 -6.97 10.30
C GLY A 159 2.79 -5.82 11.13
N MET A 160 2.55 -4.58 10.72
CA MET A 160 2.94 -3.38 11.46
C MET A 160 2.29 -3.32 12.85
N HIS A 161 0.98 -3.57 12.93
CA HIS A 161 0.24 -3.60 14.20
C HIS A 161 0.77 -4.66 15.17
N THR A 162 1.37 -5.72 14.66
CA THR A 162 2.01 -6.77 15.46
C THR A 162 3.52 -6.61 15.57
N SER A 163 4.05 -5.41 15.26
CA SER A 163 5.47 -5.02 15.40
C SER A 163 6.44 -5.94 14.66
N LYS A 164 6.08 -6.38 13.46
CA LYS A 164 6.95 -7.16 12.58
C LYS A 164 7.90 -6.23 11.82
N SER A 165 9.04 -6.77 11.35
CA SER A 165 9.91 -6.06 10.41
C SER A 165 9.18 -5.76 9.10
N MET A 166 9.53 -4.67 8.40
CA MET A 166 8.88 -4.30 7.14
C MET A 166 8.95 -5.44 6.11
N LYS A 167 10.05 -6.17 6.02
CA LYS A 167 10.14 -7.36 5.17
C LYS A 167 9.09 -8.42 5.51
N SER A 168 8.83 -8.66 6.81
CA SER A 168 7.78 -9.59 7.25
C SER A 168 6.39 -9.03 6.95
N CYS A 169 6.19 -7.72 7.08
CA CYS A 169 4.94 -7.06 6.70
C CYS A 169 4.64 -7.24 5.21
N LEU A 170 5.63 -7.00 4.34
CA LEU A 170 5.48 -7.23 2.90
C LEU A 170 5.18 -8.70 2.58
N LYS A 171 5.85 -9.67 3.26
CA LYS A 171 5.53 -11.11 3.12
C LYS A 171 4.06 -11.39 3.47
N MET A 172 3.56 -10.84 4.58
CA MET A 172 2.17 -10.97 4.97
C MET A 172 1.23 -10.35 3.92
N GLY A 173 1.59 -9.19 3.37
CA GLY A 173 0.84 -8.52 2.30
C GLY A 173 0.72 -9.38 1.04
N VAL A 174 1.83 -9.85 0.46
CA VAL A 174 1.81 -10.65 -0.77
C VAL A 174 1.09 -12.00 -0.59
N CYS A 175 1.17 -12.59 0.61
CA CYS A 175 0.44 -13.83 0.92
C CYS A 175 -1.07 -13.58 1.08
N SER A 176 -1.48 -12.43 1.64
CA SER A 176 -2.89 -12.03 1.72
C SER A 176 -3.46 -11.75 0.33
N ALA A 177 -2.70 -11.05 -0.52
CA ALA A 177 -3.07 -10.83 -1.93
C ALA A 177 -3.25 -12.16 -2.67
N ALA A 178 -2.30 -13.09 -2.53
CA ALA A 178 -2.40 -14.42 -3.14
C ALA A 178 -3.67 -15.16 -2.69
N SER A 179 -4.00 -15.12 -1.40
CA SER A 179 -5.25 -15.69 -0.89
C SER A 179 -6.49 -15.06 -1.53
N CYS A 180 -6.50 -13.73 -1.69
CA CYS A 180 -7.59 -13.00 -2.34
C CYS A 180 -7.78 -13.43 -3.79
N LEU A 181 -6.68 -13.59 -4.54
CA LEU A 181 -6.69 -14.00 -5.96
C LEU A 181 -7.34 -15.37 -6.20
N MET A 182 -7.42 -16.25 -5.20
CA MET A 182 -8.01 -17.60 -5.31
C MET A 182 -9.55 -17.62 -5.31
N ASP A 183 -10.19 -16.48 -5.13
CA ASP A 183 -11.65 -16.33 -5.17
C ASP A 183 -12.04 -15.21 -6.14
N SER A 184 -13.17 -15.33 -6.79
CA SER A 184 -13.68 -14.30 -7.73
C SER A 184 -14.28 -13.07 -7.02
N SER A 185 -14.50 -13.14 -5.71
CA SER A 185 -14.98 -12.01 -4.91
C SER A 185 -13.83 -11.16 -4.41
N THR A 186 -14.13 -9.93 -4.02
CA THR A 186 -13.13 -8.95 -3.57
C THR A 186 -12.51 -9.24 -2.20
N SER A 187 -13.13 -10.07 -1.36
CA SER A 187 -12.66 -10.28 0.02
C SER A 187 -12.89 -11.67 0.60
N LYS A 188 -13.82 -12.47 0.06
CA LYS A 188 -14.14 -13.80 0.61
C LYS A 188 -12.99 -14.79 0.54
N GLY A 189 -12.09 -14.60 -0.45
CA GLY A 189 -10.90 -15.43 -0.62
C GLY A 189 -9.83 -15.20 0.46
N VAL A 190 -9.87 -14.08 1.18
CA VAL A 190 -8.86 -13.75 2.19
C VAL A 190 -9.02 -14.65 3.40
N MET A 191 -8.06 -15.53 3.60
CA MET A 191 -8.00 -16.48 4.73
C MET A 191 -7.39 -15.80 5.97
N ASN A 192 -7.38 -16.51 7.11
CA ASN A 192 -6.58 -16.06 8.25
C ASN A 192 -5.09 -16.05 7.90
N MET A 193 -4.29 -15.24 8.62
CA MET A 193 -2.90 -14.95 8.27
C MET A 193 -2.02 -16.21 8.20
N ASP A 194 -2.20 -17.18 9.09
CA ASP A 194 -1.43 -18.43 9.06
C ASP A 194 -1.63 -19.20 7.75
N LYS A 195 -2.88 -19.27 7.28
CA LYS A 195 -3.21 -19.90 6.00
C LYS A 195 -2.70 -19.10 4.81
N CYS A 196 -2.73 -17.75 4.89
CA CYS A 196 -2.13 -16.91 3.86
C CYS A 196 -0.62 -17.17 3.76
N LEU A 197 0.09 -17.19 4.89
CA LEU A 197 1.55 -17.45 4.91
C LEU A 197 1.89 -18.83 4.38
N ASN A 198 1.07 -19.85 4.64
CA ASN A 198 1.23 -21.19 4.10
C ASN A 198 1.20 -21.22 2.56
N LEU A 199 0.52 -20.28 1.89
CA LEU A 199 0.58 -20.18 0.42
C LEU A 199 1.99 -19.85 -0.05
N GLY A 200 2.68 -18.91 0.61
CA GLY A 200 4.06 -18.58 0.31
C GLY A 200 5.01 -19.75 0.55
N ASP A 201 4.78 -20.52 1.62
CA ASP A 201 5.60 -21.69 1.94
C ASP A 201 5.33 -22.85 0.96
N GLN A 202 4.09 -22.98 0.45
CA GLN A 202 3.68 -24.03 -0.48
C GLN A 202 4.13 -23.75 -1.92
N TYR A 203 3.95 -22.52 -2.39
CA TYR A 203 4.18 -22.18 -3.80
C TYR A 203 5.51 -21.45 -4.05
N GLY A 204 6.14 -20.92 -2.99
CA GLY A 204 7.34 -20.09 -3.11
C GLY A 204 7.03 -18.66 -3.53
N PHE A 205 8.09 -17.87 -3.72
CA PHE A 205 8.00 -16.46 -4.08
C PHE A 205 8.76 -16.20 -5.38
N ARG A 206 8.28 -15.24 -6.15
CA ARG A 206 9.01 -14.74 -7.34
C ARG A 206 10.34 -14.13 -6.90
N SER A 207 11.36 -14.25 -7.74
CA SER A 207 12.53 -13.39 -7.65
C SER A 207 12.20 -12.03 -8.25
N LEU A 208 12.50 -10.97 -7.53
CA LEU A 208 12.51 -9.60 -8.06
C LEU A 208 13.98 -9.24 -8.28
N GLU A 209 14.38 -9.03 -9.52
CA GLU A 209 15.76 -8.73 -9.95
C GLU A 209 15.92 -7.23 -10.30
#